data_0d69eb071d7eed2826938e8c569b10da
#
_entry.id   0d69eb071d7eed2826938e8c569b10da
#
_cell.length_a   1.000
_cell.length_b   1.000
_cell.length_c   1.000
_cell.angle_alpha   90.00
_cell.angle_beta   90.00
_cell.angle_gamma   90.00
#
_symmetry.space_group_name_H-M   'P 1'
#
loop_
_entity.id
_entity.type
_entity.pdbx_description
1 polymer ?
#
loop_
_entity_poly.entity_id
_entity_poly.type
_entity_poly.pdbx_seq_one_letter_code
_entity_poly.pdbx_strand_id
1 'polypeptide(L)'
;MLLNLELPIVIELGRAKMMVKDIFELGPGKVIELKKYSSDPVDIYLDHKKFAEGEVIFNDHCFSVRITALVGPDERLSHLSKEINHK
;
A
#
# COMPACT_ATOMS: atom_id res chain seq x y z
N MET A 1 12.21 -21.25 -11.05
CA MET A 1 11.73 -20.00 -10.42
C MET A 1 10.22 -19.90 -10.56
N LEU A 2 9.54 -19.49 -9.51
CA LEU A 2 8.08 -19.49 -9.46
C LEU A 2 7.53 -18.09 -9.82
N LEU A 3 7.74 -17.66 -11.07
CA LEU A 3 7.34 -16.34 -11.52
C LEU A 3 5.82 -16.21 -11.74
N ASN A 4 5.13 -17.33 -11.78
CA ASN A 4 3.66 -17.31 -11.88
C ASN A 4 2.97 -17.39 -10.51
N LEU A 5 3.73 -17.27 -9.43
CA LEU A 5 3.18 -17.17 -8.09
C LEU A 5 2.63 -15.77 -7.86
N GLU A 6 1.44 -15.68 -7.29
CA GLU A 6 0.84 -14.40 -6.96
C GLU A 6 1.22 -13.98 -5.55
N LEU A 7 1.54 -12.72 -5.39
CA LEU A 7 1.82 -12.12 -4.08
C LEU A 7 0.93 -10.90 -3.88
N PRO A 8 0.51 -10.65 -2.65
CA PRO A 8 -0.36 -9.49 -2.39
C PRO A 8 0.42 -8.18 -2.49
N ILE A 9 -0.21 -7.22 -3.15
CA ILE A 9 0.28 -5.85 -3.19
C ILE A 9 -0.74 -4.99 -2.46
N VAL A 10 -0.27 -4.21 -1.49
CA VAL A 10 -1.12 -3.32 -0.71
C VAL A 10 -0.72 -1.89 -0.99
N ILE A 11 -1.72 -1.07 -1.31
CA ILE A 11 -1.52 0.35 -1.57
C ILE A 11 -2.14 1.11 -0.42
N GLU A 12 -1.29 1.81 0.35
CA GLU A 12 -1.72 2.52 1.54
C GLU A 12 -2.01 3.98 1.21
N LEU A 13 -3.27 4.37 1.36
CA LEU A 13 -3.68 5.75 1.10
C LEU A 13 -3.28 6.70 2.22
N GLY A 14 -3.21 6.22 3.45
CA GLY A 14 -2.84 7.03 4.59
C GLY A 14 -3.01 6.28 5.89
N ARG A 15 -2.66 6.93 6.98
CA ARG A 15 -2.78 6.37 8.33
C ARG A 15 -3.44 7.36 9.25
N ALA A 16 -4.10 6.84 10.28
CA ALA A 16 -4.71 7.67 11.31
C ALA A 16 -4.50 7.02 12.66
N LYS A 17 -4.46 7.86 13.70
CA LYS A 17 -4.44 7.40 15.08
C LYS A 17 -5.70 7.87 15.75
N MET A 18 -6.31 7.01 16.54
CA MET A 18 -7.55 7.33 17.22
C MET A 18 -7.50 6.86 18.67
N MET A 19 -8.22 7.55 19.53
CA MET A 19 -8.45 7.06 20.88
C MET A 19 -9.31 5.81 20.82
N VAL A 20 -9.06 4.86 21.71
CA VAL A 20 -9.81 3.60 21.70
C VAL A 20 -11.31 3.84 21.86
N LYS A 21 -11.70 4.80 22.68
CA LYS A 21 -13.12 5.13 22.85
C LYS A 21 -13.78 5.57 21.53
N ASP A 22 -13.03 6.27 20.68
CA ASP A 22 -13.55 6.73 19.39
C ASP A 22 -13.67 5.58 18.39
N ILE A 23 -12.79 4.59 18.50
CA ILE A 23 -12.86 3.40 17.65
C ILE A 23 -14.16 2.65 17.91
N PHE A 24 -14.58 2.55 19.17
CA PHE A 24 -15.83 1.88 19.51
C PHE A 24 -17.07 2.61 19.01
N GLU A 25 -16.94 3.88 18.67
CA GLU A 25 -18.04 4.66 18.13
C GLU A 25 -18.11 4.68 16.60
N LEU A 26 -17.17 3.99 15.94
CA LEU A 26 -17.17 3.92 14.48
C LEU A 26 -18.37 3.11 13.97
N GLY A 27 -18.92 3.55 12.87
CA GLY A 27 -20.05 2.89 12.25
C GLY A 27 -20.36 3.55 10.91
N PRO A 28 -21.41 3.11 10.25
CA PRO A 28 -21.77 3.68 8.96
C PRO A 28 -21.95 5.20 9.05
N GLY A 29 -21.37 5.91 8.09
CA GLY A 29 -21.44 7.38 8.03
C GLY A 29 -20.30 8.09 8.75
N LYS A 30 -19.53 7.42 9.59
CA LYS A 30 -18.40 8.05 10.25
C LYS A 30 -17.24 8.22 9.25
N VAL A 31 -16.45 9.27 9.45
CA VAL A 31 -15.34 9.63 8.56
C VAL A 31 -14.04 9.56 9.34
N ILE A 32 -13.05 8.91 8.75
CA ILE A 32 -11.70 8.88 9.31
C ILE A 32 -10.81 9.75 8.42
N GLU A 33 -10.24 10.81 9.01
CA GLU A 33 -9.31 11.67 8.30
C GLU A 33 -7.93 11.01 8.26
N LEU A 34 -7.34 10.97 7.09
CA LEU A 34 -6.03 10.35 6.92
C LEU A 34 -4.89 11.37 6.99
N LYS A 35 -5.22 12.67 7.02
CA LYS A 35 -4.23 13.76 7.11
C LYS A 35 -3.19 13.70 6.00
N LYS A 36 -3.62 13.37 4.81
CA LYS A 36 -2.78 13.29 3.64
C LYS A 36 -3.50 13.97 2.49
N TYR A 37 -2.78 14.80 1.74
CA TYR A 37 -3.37 15.48 0.60
C TYR A 37 -3.47 14.53 -0.59
N SER A 38 -4.41 14.80 -1.48
CA SER A 38 -4.61 13.95 -2.65
C SER A 38 -3.41 13.94 -3.59
N SER A 39 -2.56 14.97 -3.51
CA SER A 39 -1.34 15.06 -4.31
C SER A 39 -0.15 14.34 -3.69
N ASP A 40 -0.28 13.88 -2.46
CA ASP A 40 0.82 13.17 -1.80
C ASP A 40 0.98 11.77 -2.40
N PRO A 41 2.22 11.28 -2.50
CA PRO A 41 2.42 9.93 -2.98
C PRO A 41 1.84 8.91 -2.00
N VAL A 42 1.39 7.80 -2.54
CA VAL A 42 0.93 6.67 -1.73
C VAL A 42 2.02 5.62 -1.64
N ASP A 43 2.02 4.89 -0.55
CA ASP A 43 3.01 3.84 -0.31
C ASP A 43 2.49 2.52 -0.84
N ILE A 44 3.38 1.76 -1.47
CA ILE A 44 3.05 0.47 -2.05
C ILE A 44 3.88 -0.58 -1.36
N TYR A 45 3.20 -1.59 -0.82
CA TYR A 45 3.81 -2.65 -0.05
C TYR A 45 3.71 -3.97 -0.78
N LEU A 46 4.77 -4.75 -0.69
CA LEU A 46 4.79 -6.13 -1.11
C LEU A 46 5.06 -6.97 0.13
N ASP A 47 4.10 -7.79 0.50
CA ASP A 47 4.22 -8.68 1.65
C ASP A 47 4.74 -7.94 2.90
N HIS A 48 4.05 -6.86 3.27
CA HIS A 48 4.30 -6.04 4.46
C HIS A 48 5.58 -5.18 4.39
N LYS A 49 6.28 -5.16 3.27
CA LYS A 49 7.44 -4.29 3.11
C LYS A 49 7.18 -3.27 2.01
N LYS A 50 7.48 -2.02 2.32
CA LYS A 50 7.37 -0.97 1.32
C LYS A 50 8.41 -1.18 0.23
N PHE A 51 7.96 -1.21 -1.03
CA PHE A 51 8.88 -1.34 -2.14
C PHE A 51 8.74 -0.22 -3.17
N ALA A 52 7.71 0.60 -3.06
CA ALA A 52 7.50 1.65 -4.06
C ALA A 52 6.63 2.77 -3.50
N GLU A 53 6.61 3.85 -4.23
CA GLU A 53 5.65 4.94 -4.05
C GLU A 53 4.98 5.20 -5.38
N GLY A 54 3.79 5.77 -5.32
CA GLY A 54 3.05 6.06 -6.54
C GLY A 54 2.06 7.18 -6.37
N GLU A 55 1.40 7.52 -7.46
CA GLU A 55 0.32 8.48 -7.45
C GLU A 55 -0.97 7.79 -7.86
N VAL A 56 -2.07 8.17 -7.23
CA VAL A 56 -3.38 7.60 -7.52
C VAL A 56 -3.95 8.28 -8.75
N ILE A 57 -4.44 7.47 -9.68
CA ILE A 57 -5.13 7.94 -10.87
C ILE A 57 -6.58 7.54 -10.74
N PHE A 58 -7.46 8.53 -10.83
CA PHE A 58 -8.90 8.30 -10.77
C PHE A 58 -9.46 8.28 -12.18
N ASN A 59 -10.27 7.26 -12.47
CA ASN A 59 -11.03 7.26 -13.71
C ASN A 59 -12.46 6.83 -13.40
N ASP A 60 -13.30 6.73 -14.43
CA ASP A 60 -14.74 6.60 -14.23
C ASP A 60 -15.15 5.36 -13.43
N HIS A 61 -14.38 4.29 -13.47
CA HIS A 61 -14.82 3.02 -12.91
C HIS A 61 -13.86 2.41 -11.91
N CYS A 62 -12.63 2.86 -11.84
CA CYS A 62 -11.66 2.27 -10.93
C CYS A 62 -10.53 3.23 -10.62
N PHE A 63 -9.78 2.87 -9.60
CA PHE A 63 -8.55 3.57 -9.24
C PHE A 63 -7.37 2.81 -9.80
N SER A 64 -6.36 3.55 -10.24
CA SER A 64 -5.08 2.99 -10.68
C SER A 64 -3.98 3.70 -9.93
N VAL A 65 -2.80 3.12 -9.91
CA VAL A 65 -1.65 3.74 -9.28
C VAL A 65 -0.49 3.72 -10.27
N ARG A 66 0.11 4.88 -10.47
CA ARG A 66 1.31 5.00 -11.29
C ARG A 66 2.52 4.98 -10.38
N ILE A 67 3.44 4.06 -10.62
CA ILE A 67 4.68 3.99 -9.85
C ILE A 67 5.52 5.22 -10.16
N THR A 68 5.94 5.92 -9.11
CA THR A 68 6.80 7.10 -9.27
C THR A 68 8.20 6.89 -8.71
N ALA A 69 8.37 5.95 -7.79
CA ALA A 69 9.68 5.67 -7.21
C ALA A 69 9.72 4.24 -6.71
N LEU A 70 10.88 3.63 -6.74
CA LEU A 70 11.11 2.30 -6.18
C LEU A 70 12.06 2.40 -5.01
N VAL A 71 11.89 1.51 -4.04
CA VAL A 71 12.79 1.39 -2.91
C VAL A 71 13.91 0.42 -3.32
N GLY A 72 14.74 0.85 -4.25
CA GLY A 72 15.88 0.08 -4.73
C GLY A 72 15.50 -1.24 -5.40
N PRO A 73 15.99 -1.47 -6.62
CA PRO A 73 15.71 -2.74 -7.30
C PRO A 73 16.24 -3.95 -6.55
N ASP A 74 17.41 -3.82 -5.92
CA ASP A 74 18.04 -4.91 -5.22
C ASP A 74 17.22 -5.36 -4.01
N GLU A 75 16.67 -4.41 -3.27
CA GLU A 75 15.82 -4.72 -2.12
C GLU A 75 14.56 -5.46 -2.55
N ARG A 76 13.96 -5.04 -3.65
CA ARG A 76 12.77 -5.69 -4.17
C ARG A 76 13.06 -7.12 -4.58
N LEU A 77 14.12 -7.32 -5.33
CA LEU A 77 14.52 -8.66 -5.77
C LEU A 77 14.91 -9.56 -4.61
N SER A 78 15.62 -9.02 -3.64
CA SER A 78 16.01 -9.77 -2.46
C SER A 78 14.79 -10.22 -1.68
N HIS A 79 13.80 -9.34 -1.53
CA HIS A 79 12.57 -9.67 -0.83
C HIS A 79 11.79 -10.79 -1.55
N LEU A 80 11.67 -10.69 -2.86
CA LEU A 80 11.01 -11.72 -3.66
C LEU A 80 11.74 -13.06 -3.56
N SER A 81 13.07 -13.03 -3.56
CA SER A 81 13.84 -14.25 -3.40
C SER A 81 13.56 -14.94 -2.07
N LYS A 82 13.46 -14.19 -1.01
CA LYS A 82 13.14 -14.76 0.30
C LYS A 82 11.78 -15.41 0.32
N GLU A 83 10.80 -14.80 -0.33
CA GLU A 83 9.45 -15.36 -0.38
C GLU A 83 9.39 -16.63 -1.21
N ILE A 84 10.10 -16.65 -2.34
CA ILE A 84 10.05 -17.78 -3.25
C ILE A 84 10.87 -18.95 -2.72
N ASN A 85 12.01 -18.69 -2.10
CA ASN A 85 12.94 -19.72 -1.63
C ASN A 85 12.67 -20.17 -0.20
N HIS A 86 11.68 -19.61 0.44
CA HIS A 86 11.34 -19.98 1.81
C HIS A 86 10.78 -21.40 1.85
N LYS A 87 11.32 -22.20 2.74
CA LYS A 87 10.90 -23.58 2.91
C LYS A 87 10.47 -23.89 4.32
#